data_47c377ac9370f3361b53c55cfd1c43f1
#
_entry.id   47c377ac9370f3361b53c55cfd1c43f1
#
_cell.length_a   1.000
_cell.length_b   1.000
_cell.length_c   1.000
_cell.angle_alpha   90.00
_cell.angle_beta   90.00
_cell.angle_gamma   90.00
#
_symmetry.space_group_name_H-M   'P 1'
#
loop_
_entity.id
_entity.type
_entity.pdbx_description
1 polymer ?
#
loop_
_entity_poly.entity_id
_entity_poly.type
_entity_poly.pdbx_seq_one_letter_code
_entity_poly.pdbx_strand_id
1 'polypeptide(L)'
;EKEKELLYERDYTTFLSQVNINPRYRRYEETENGLRQYHALNEKSRRNTEEKLVREAGQPGEVLKMTLLEKLVLLCATKFAALDAYGMGVEMEGGKPGWYDALNGMPGMFGSSMAETYELARMLEYTIGALKRYPGELELIEEFSDFLQQLDLINASEKDAIGFCKKQSYAAKEEIQKEGEILSFWNQINDAKEAYREKVFSGISGVKNLVSTEKVVKILNDFLETVTCGIEKACILGNGI
;
A
#
# COMPACT_ATOMS: atom_id res chain seq x y z
N GLU A 1 -28.48 -3.38 -7.50
CA GLU A 1 -28.92 -3.06 -6.12
C GLU A 1 -28.21 -3.94 -5.10
N LYS A 2 -28.17 -5.27 -5.25
CA LYS A 2 -27.45 -6.19 -4.36
C LYS A 2 -25.95 -5.91 -4.27
N GLU A 3 -25.28 -5.55 -5.37
CA GLU A 3 -23.86 -5.17 -5.35
C GLU A 3 -23.64 -3.88 -4.55
N LYS A 4 -24.51 -2.89 -4.70
CA LYS A 4 -24.43 -1.65 -3.95
C LYS A 4 -24.61 -1.89 -2.44
N GLU A 5 -25.60 -2.68 -2.08
CA GLU A 5 -25.87 -3.07 -0.70
C GLU A 5 -24.62 -3.71 -0.08
N LEU A 6 -24.03 -4.72 -0.73
CA LEU A 6 -22.81 -5.39 -0.28
C LEU A 6 -21.64 -4.43 -0.10
N LEU A 7 -21.44 -3.51 -1.05
CA LEU A 7 -20.31 -2.57 -1.04
C LEU A 7 -20.40 -1.53 0.09
N TYR A 8 -21.59 -1.19 0.55
CA TYR A 8 -21.85 -0.17 1.56
C TYR A 8 -22.27 -0.70 2.92
N GLU A 9 -22.29 -2.02 3.14
CA GLU A 9 -22.48 -2.61 4.45
C GLU A 9 -21.21 -2.45 5.32
N ARG A 10 -21.41 -2.16 6.61
CA ARG A 10 -20.33 -1.96 7.59
C ARG A 10 -20.14 -3.20 8.47
N ASP A 11 -19.75 -4.28 7.89
CA ASP A 11 -19.52 -5.55 8.59
C ASP A 11 -18.04 -6.02 8.57
N TYR A 12 -17.20 -5.33 7.83
CA TYR A 12 -15.78 -5.67 7.74
C TYR A 12 -14.99 -5.07 8.91
N THR A 13 -14.21 -5.90 9.55
CA THR A 13 -13.33 -5.52 10.66
C THR A 13 -11.87 -5.51 10.24
N THR A 14 -11.01 -4.90 11.05
CA THR A 14 -9.56 -4.89 10.86
C THR A 14 -8.88 -5.61 12.02
N PHE A 15 -8.00 -6.56 11.70
CA PHE A 15 -7.23 -7.26 12.72
C PHE A 15 -6.20 -6.32 13.37
N LEU A 16 -6.17 -6.34 14.70
CA LEU A 16 -5.13 -5.68 15.47
C LEU A 16 -3.83 -6.47 15.33
N SER A 17 -2.80 -5.81 14.80
CA SER A 17 -1.48 -6.43 14.74
C SER A 17 -0.96 -6.73 16.14
N GLN A 18 -0.52 -7.98 16.36
CA GLN A 18 0.05 -8.40 17.64
C GLN A 18 1.52 -8.00 17.78
N VAL A 19 2.16 -7.64 16.70
CA VAL A 19 3.57 -7.24 16.62
C VAL A 19 3.68 -6.08 15.65
N ASN A 20 4.39 -5.02 16.03
CA ASN A 20 4.66 -3.91 15.13
C ASN A 20 5.75 -4.28 14.11
N ILE A 21 5.84 -3.51 13.04
CA ILE A 21 6.86 -3.65 12.01
C ILE A 21 8.08 -2.81 12.41
N ASN A 22 9.27 -3.35 12.22
CA ASN A 22 10.49 -2.57 12.35
C ASN A 22 10.52 -1.45 11.30
N PRO A 23 11.02 -0.25 11.64
CA PRO A 23 11.27 0.79 10.65
C PRO A 23 12.32 0.31 9.63
N ARG A 24 12.31 0.89 8.44
CA ARG A 24 13.14 0.45 7.29
C ARG A 24 14.60 0.24 7.64
N TYR A 25 15.22 1.20 8.34
CA TYR A 25 16.64 1.16 8.72
C TYR A 25 17.01 -0.01 9.65
N ARG A 26 16.02 -0.75 10.15
CA ARG A 26 16.22 -1.97 10.96
C ARG A 26 15.79 -3.25 10.26
N ARG A 27 15.16 -3.12 9.10
CA ARG A 27 14.68 -4.29 8.34
C ARG A 27 15.70 -4.79 7.33
N TYR A 28 16.52 -3.88 6.80
CA TYR A 28 17.44 -4.17 5.71
C TYR A 28 18.85 -4.43 6.21
N GLU A 29 19.48 -5.42 5.61
CA GLU A 29 20.89 -5.76 5.79
C GLU A 29 21.58 -5.79 4.42
N GLU A 30 22.80 -5.25 4.36
CA GLU A 30 23.66 -5.37 3.19
C GLU A 30 24.32 -6.75 3.20
N THR A 31 24.18 -7.47 2.10
CA THR A 31 24.71 -8.81 1.92
C THR A 31 25.58 -8.88 0.67
N GLU A 32 26.32 -9.98 0.46
CA GLU A 32 27.05 -10.24 -0.79
C GLU A 32 26.14 -10.24 -2.04
N ASN A 33 24.84 -10.46 -1.85
CA ASN A 33 23.82 -10.45 -2.90
C ASN A 33 23.01 -9.14 -2.93
N GLY A 34 23.54 -8.06 -2.35
CA GLY A 34 22.92 -6.75 -2.22
C GLY A 34 22.01 -6.61 -0.99
N LEU A 35 21.28 -5.53 -0.96
CA LEU A 35 20.40 -5.18 0.16
C LEU A 35 19.21 -6.14 0.26
N ARG A 36 19.00 -6.71 1.45
CA ARG A 36 17.94 -7.68 1.71
C ARG A 36 17.19 -7.35 2.99
N GLN A 37 15.91 -7.69 3.01
CA GLN A 37 15.04 -7.48 4.15
C GLN A 37 14.92 -8.77 4.99
N TYR A 38 15.47 -8.78 6.20
CA TYR A 38 15.46 -9.96 7.08
C TYR A 38 14.52 -9.83 8.28
N HIS A 39 14.45 -8.67 8.90
CA HIS A 39 13.80 -8.49 10.20
C HIS A 39 12.63 -7.52 10.11
N ALA A 40 11.55 -7.93 9.44
CA ALA A 40 10.38 -7.05 9.32
C ALA A 40 9.64 -6.86 10.65
N LEU A 41 9.56 -7.89 11.49
CA LEU A 41 8.80 -7.85 12.74
C LEU A 41 9.64 -7.33 13.93
N ASN A 42 9.06 -6.42 14.70
CA ASN A 42 9.64 -5.95 15.96
C ASN A 42 9.12 -6.82 17.12
N GLU A 43 9.78 -7.94 17.38
CA GLU A 43 9.37 -8.88 18.42
C GLU A 43 9.29 -8.26 19.82
N LYS A 44 10.02 -7.18 20.08
CA LYS A 44 9.95 -6.44 21.36
C LYS A 44 8.63 -5.69 21.56
N SER A 45 7.92 -5.42 20.45
CA SER A 45 6.60 -4.78 20.49
C SER A 45 5.44 -5.74 20.63
N ARG A 46 5.72 -7.05 20.79
CA ARG A 46 4.68 -8.08 20.87
C ARG A 46 3.72 -7.79 22.01
N ARG A 47 2.43 -7.68 21.64
CA ARG A 47 1.35 -7.48 22.59
C ARG A 47 1.06 -8.79 23.32
N ASN A 48 0.81 -8.68 24.61
CA ASN A 48 0.27 -9.77 25.43
C ASN A 48 -1.23 -9.48 25.68
N THR A 49 -2.06 -9.63 24.65
CA THR A 49 -3.50 -9.38 24.74
C THR A 49 -4.27 -10.42 23.93
N GLU A 50 -5.47 -10.73 24.37
CA GLU A 50 -6.42 -11.57 23.64
C GLU A 50 -7.22 -10.75 22.60
N GLU A 51 -7.15 -9.42 22.66
CA GLU A 51 -7.81 -8.56 21.68
C GLU A 51 -7.19 -8.76 20.29
N LYS A 52 -8.06 -9.03 19.31
CA LYS A 52 -7.66 -9.35 17.94
C LYS A 52 -8.16 -8.33 16.92
N LEU A 53 -8.99 -7.38 17.33
CA LEU A 53 -9.62 -6.41 16.43
C LEU A 53 -9.25 -4.98 16.81
N VAL A 54 -9.13 -4.12 15.79
CA VAL A 54 -8.95 -2.69 16.01
C VAL A 54 -10.23 -2.10 16.58
N ARG A 55 -10.10 -1.23 17.58
CA ARG A 55 -11.21 -0.55 18.25
C ARG A 55 -11.10 0.95 18.07
N GLU A 56 -12.26 1.60 17.93
CA GLU A 56 -12.38 3.06 17.90
C GLU A 56 -12.04 3.65 19.26
N ALA A 57 -11.26 4.74 19.27
CA ALA A 57 -10.83 5.44 20.49
C ALA A 57 -10.13 4.54 21.54
N GLY A 58 -9.51 3.45 21.12
CA GLY A 58 -8.84 2.51 22.01
C GLY A 58 -9.80 1.62 22.82
N GLN A 59 -9.26 0.89 23.81
CA GLN A 59 -10.13 0.09 24.69
C GLN A 59 -10.67 0.94 25.84
N PRO A 60 -11.97 0.82 26.18
CA PRO A 60 -12.94 -0.20 25.77
C PRO A 60 -13.82 0.18 24.55
N GLY A 61 -13.33 0.98 23.63
CA GLY A 61 -14.08 1.43 22.47
C GLY A 61 -14.75 0.31 21.65
N GLU A 62 -15.63 0.68 20.76
CA GLU A 62 -16.31 -0.27 19.87
C GLU A 62 -15.35 -0.84 18.82
N VAL A 63 -15.64 -2.05 18.32
CA VAL A 63 -14.85 -2.63 17.23
C VAL A 63 -15.02 -1.78 15.97
N LEU A 64 -13.90 -1.35 15.40
CA LEU A 64 -13.91 -0.62 14.13
C LEU A 64 -14.58 -1.46 13.04
N LYS A 65 -15.64 -0.92 12.46
CA LYS A 65 -16.32 -1.49 11.30
C LYS A 65 -16.23 -0.55 10.12
N MET A 66 -15.99 -1.12 8.96
CA MET A 66 -15.94 -0.41 7.69
C MET A 66 -16.74 -1.15 6.63
N THR A 67 -17.18 -0.43 5.62
CA THR A 67 -17.84 -1.03 4.47
C THR A 67 -16.82 -1.81 3.64
N LEU A 68 -17.30 -2.72 2.78
CA LEU A 68 -16.43 -3.41 1.82
C LEU A 68 -15.68 -2.41 0.93
N LEU A 69 -16.35 -1.34 0.49
CA LEU A 69 -15.76 -0.34 -0.38
C LEU A 69 -14.64 0.44 0.33
N GLU A 70 -14.85 0.87 1.58
CA GLU A 70 -13.81 1.49 2.42
C GLU A 70 -12.62 0.54 2.61
N LYS A 71 -12.88 -0.74 2.82
CA LYS A 71 -11.84 -1.77 2.96
C LYS A 71 -11.03 -1.96 1.68
N LEU A 72 -11.68 -1.95 0.51
CA LEU A 72 -11.00 -2.02 -0.78
C LEU A 72 -10.10 -0.81 -1.02
N VAL A 73 -10.59 0.41 -0.72
CA VAL A 73 -9.76 1.63 -0.82
C VAL A 73 -8.55 1.55 0.10
N LEU A 74 -8.72 1.07 1.34
CA LEU A 74 -7.62 0.86 2.28
C LEU A 74 -6.59 -0.15 1.75
N LEU A 75 -7.03 -1.26 1.18
CA LEU A 75 -6.15 -2.27 0.60
C LEU A 75 -5.38 -1.72 -0.61
N CYS A 76 -6.04 -0.97 -1.50
CA CYS A 76 -5.39 -0.26 -2.60
C CYS A 76 -4.28 0.67 -2.10
N ALA A 77 -4.57 1.53 -1.13
CA ALA A 77 -3.61 2.48 -0.57
C ALA A 77 -2.42 1.79 0.11
N THR A 78 -2.68 0.77 0.93
CA THR A 78 -1.61 0.04 1.65
C THR A 78 -0.71 -0.77 0.73
N LYS A 79 -1.26 -1.35 -0.34
CA LYS A 79 -0.47 -2.06 -1.36
C LYS A 79 0.29 -1.09 -2.27
N PHE A 80 -0.30 0.05 -2.64
CA PHE A 80 0.38 1.11 -3.36
C PHE A 80 1.60 1.63 -2.58
N ALA A 81 1.43 1.88 -1.28
CA ALA A 81 2.53 2.31 -0.40
C ALA A 81 3.58 1.22 -0.12
N ALA A 82 3.43 0.04 -0.70
CA ALA A 82 4.41 -1.05 -0.64
C ALA A 82 5.15 -1.25 -1.98
N LEU A 83 5.00 -0.33 -2.95
CA LEU A 83 5.79 -0.37 -4.18
C LEU A 83 7.28 -0.23 -3.87
N ASP A 84 8.10 -0.92 -4.66
CA ASP A 84 9.56 -0.80 -4.62
C ASP A 84 10.05 0.58 -5.11
N ALA A 85 11.34 0.83 -4.97
CA ALA A 85 11.93 2.11 -5.35
C ALA A 85 11.74 2.47 -6.84
N TYR A 86 11.51 1.48 -7.69
CA TYR A 86 11.30 1.66 -9.12
C TYR A 86 9.81 1.75 -9.50
N GLY A 87 8.91 1.56 -8.54
CA GLY A 87 7.47 1.50 -8.78
C GLY A 87 7.02 0.28 -9.60
N MET A 88 7.87 -0.72 -9.76
CA MET A 88 7.62 -1.89 -10.61
C MET A 88 6.93 -3.02 -9.87
N GLY A 89 7.37 -3.33 -8.65
CA GLY A 89 6.90 -4.47 -7.88
C GLY A 89 6.42 -4.07 -6.49
N VAL A 90 5.47 -4.82 -5.93
CA VAL A 90 5.07 -4.69 -4.53
C VAL A 90 6.09 -5.39 -3.66
N GLU A 91 6.73 -4.66 -2.74
CA GLU A 91 7.65 -5.23 -1.76
C GLU A 91 6.89 -6.13 -0.77
N MET A 92 7.42 -7.33 -0.59
CA MET A 92 6.95 -8.26 0.42
C MET A 92 7.87 -8.16 1.64
N GLU A 93 7.28 -8.10 2.83
CA GLU A 93 8.05 -7.94 4.06
C GLU A 93 8.62 -9.27 4.53
N GLY A 94 9.94 -9.31 4.72
CA GLY A 94 10.64 -10.50 5.23
C GLY A 94 10.09 -10.94 6.60
N GLY A 95 9.93 -12.26 6.78
CA GLY A 95 9.39 -12.83 8.00
C GLY A 95 7.86 -12.79 8.14
N LYS A 96 7.17 -12.18 7.17
CA LYS A 96 5.70 -12.26 7.08
C LYS A 96 5.27 -13.37 6.13
N PRO A 97 4.18 -14.09 6.45
CA PRO A 97 3.60 -15.06 5.53
C PRO A 97 3.19 -14.38 4.22
N GLY A 98 3.61 -14.96 3.10
CA GLY A 98 3.15 -14.58 1.77
C GLY A 98 2.09 -15.55 1.26
N TRP A 99 1.48 -15.22 0.13
CA TRP A 99 0.44 -16.04 -0.50
C TRP A 99 1.00 -17.25 -1.27
N TYR A 100 2.30 -17.27 -1.50
CA TYR A 100 2.96 -18.36 -2.22
C TYR A 100 3.56 -19.35 -1.21
N ASP A 101 3.00 -20.54 -1.09
CA ASP A 101 3.44 -21.55 -0.12
C ASP A 101 4.94 -21.87 -0.24
N ALA A 102 5.45 -21.95 -1.48
CA ALA A 102 6.87 -22.19 -1.75
C ALA A 102 7.80 -21.02 -1.37
N LEU A 103 7.27 -19.81 -1.28
CA LEU A 103 8.04 -18.58 -1.02
C LEU A 103 7.56 -17.85 0.22
N ASN A 104 6.81 -18.52 1.08
CA ASN A 104 6.18 -17.91 2.26
C ASN A 104 7.22 -17.21 3.15
N GLY A 105 7.10 -15.88 3.26
CA GLY A 105 8.05 -15.02 3.98
C GLY A 105 9.38 -14.77 3.25
N MET A 106 9.66 -15.45 2.15
CA MET A 106 10.88 -15.27 1.37
C MET A 106 10.87 -14.09 0.38
N PRO A 107 9.72 -13.62 -0.16
CA PRO A 107 9.71 -12.53 -1.14
C PRO A 107 10.45 -11.28 -0.68
N GLY A 108 10.33 -10.88 0.58
CA GLY A 108 11.08 -9.76 1.15
C GLY A 108 12.62 -9.95 1.14
N MET A 109 13.11 -11.19 1.04
CA MET A 109 14.52 -11.53 0.90
C MET A 109 14.99 -11.50 -0.55
N PHE A 110 14.07 -11.64 -1.51
CA PHE A 110 14.37 -11.68 -2.94
C PHE A 110 13.99 -10.41 -3.69
N GLY A 111 13.33 -9.47 -3.04
CA GLY A 111 12.88 -8.21 -3.63
C GLY A 111 11.36 -8.06 -3.67
N SER A 112 10.83 -7.56 -4.78
CA SER A 112 9.42 -7.26 -4.96
C SER A 112 8.71 -8.28 -5.87
N SER A 113 7.38 -8.31 -5.78
CA SER A 113 6.53 -9.26 -6.51
C SER A 113 5.74 -8.56 -7.61
N MET A 114 6.00 -8.96 -8.86
CA MET A 114 5.20 -8.51 -10.01
C MET A 114 3.78 -9.08 -9.99
N ALA A 115 3.58 -10.31 -9.54
CA ALA A 115 2.25 -10.90 -9.41
C ALA A 115 1.34 -10.06 -8.48
N GLU A 116 1.87 -9.58 -7.35
CA GLU A 116 1.15 -8.68 -6.44
C GLU A 116 0.86 -7.31 -7.10
N THR A 117 1.73 -6.85 -7.98
CA THR A 117 1.53 -5.59 -8.72
C THR A 117 0.39 -5.71 -9.73
N TYR A 118 0.29 -6.82 -10.45
CA TYR A 118 -0.85 -7.09 -11.33
C TYR A 118 -2.17 -7.19 -10.55
N GLU A 119 -2.16 -7.84 -9.39
CA GLU A 119 -3.36 -7.89 -8.53
C GLU A 119 -3.72 -6.52 -7.97
N LEU A 120 -2.72 -5.67 -7.65
CA LEU A 120 -2.97 -4.29 -7.26
C LEU A 120 -3.63 -3.49 -8.40
N ALA A 121 -3.15 -3.62 -9.63
CA ALA A 121 -3.78 -2.96 -10.79
C ALA A 121 -5.24 -3.40 -10.95
N ARG A 122 -5.53 -4.69 -10.92
CA ARG A 122 -6.91 -5.23 -10.99
C ARG A 122 -7.80 -4.73 -9.84
N MET A 123 -7.27 -4.68 -8.63
CA MET A 123 -8.00 -4.18 -7.47
C MET A 123 -8.31 -2.69 -7.59
N LEU A 124 -7.35 -1.89 -8.08
CA LEU A 124 -7.56 -0.47 -8.38
C LEU A 124 -8.66 -0.27 -9.43
N GLU A 125 -8.58 -0.98 -10.57
CA GLU A 125 -9.60 -0.92 -11.64
C GLU A 125 -10.99 -1.28 -11.12
N TYR A 126 -11.12 -2.38 -10.37
CA TYR A 126 -12.40 -2.79 -9.79
C TYR A 126 -12.95 -1.74 -8.83
N THR A 127 -12.12 -1.24 -7.91
CA THR A 127 -12.52 -0.27 -6.89
C THR A 127 -12.94 1.06 -7.51
N ILE A 128 -12.17 1.57 -8.49
CA ILE A 128 -12.53 2.75 -9.28
C ILE A 128 -13.87 2.54 -9.98
N GLY A 129 -14.06 1.39 -10.62
CA GLY A 129 -15.31 1.04 -11.29
C GLY A 129 -16.50 1.00 -10.32
N ALA A 130 -16.32 0.45 -9.12
CA ALA A 130 -17.35 0.42 -8.09
C ALA A 130 -17.72 1.83 -7.60
N LEU A 131 -16.72 2.66 -7.27
CA LEU A 131 -16.92 4.06 -6.85
C LEU A 131 -17.65 4.89 -7.90
N LYS A 132 -17.34 4.70 -9.19
CA LYS A 132 -18.01 5.40 -10.29
C LYS A 132 -19.46 4.93 -10.50
N ARG A 133 -19.73 3.64 -10.29
CA ARG A 133 -21.10 3.11 -10.42
C ARG A 133 -22.00 3.55 -9.28
N TYR A 134 -21.46 3.72 -8.11
CA TYR A 134 -22.18 4.04 -6.88
C TYR A 134 -21.61 5.28 -6.20
N PRO A 135 -21.77 6.49 -6.81
CA PRO A 135 -21.23 7.71 -6.25
C PRO A 135 -21.88 8.06 -4.92
N GLY A 136 -21.11 8.69 -4.03
CA GLY A 136 -21.55 9.10 -2.69
C GLY A 136 -20.38 9.58 -1.85
N GLU A 137 -20.45 9.32 -0.57
CA GLU A 137 -19.40 9.63 0.39
C GLU A 137 -18.97 8.37 1.12
N LEU A 138 -17.69 8.29 1.47
CA LEU A 138 -17.10 7.27 2.33
C LEU A 138 -16.79 7.89 3.69
N GLU A 139 -17.07 7.16 4.75
CA GLU A 139 -16.71 7.53 6.11
C GLU A 139 -15.36 6.90 6.51
N LEU A 140 -14.27 7.54 6.15
CA LEU A 140 -12.93 7.03 6.46
C LEU A 140 -12.48 7.48 7.85
N ILE A 141 -11.87 6.59 8.64
CA ILE A 141 -11.19 7.01 9.87
C ILE A 141 -10.13 8.06 9.54
N GLU A 142 -9.94 9.01 10.46
CA GLU A 142 -9.02 10.14 10.28
C GLU A 142 -7.62 9.68 9.88
N GLU A 143 -7.08 8.67 10.55
CA GLU A 143 -5.75 8.14 10.28
C GLU A 143 -5.62 7.61 8.85
N PHE A 144 -6.70 7.00 8.32
CA PHE A 144 -6.69 6.49 6.95
C PHE A 144 -6.91 7.61 5.93
N SER A 145 -7.79 8.57 6.20
CA SER A 145 -8.01 9.70 5.30
C SER A 145 -6.74 10.55 5.16
N ASP A 146 -6.00 10.75 6.24
CA ASP A 146 -4.70 11.44 6.25
C ASP A 146 -3.66 10.66 5.45
N PHE A 147 -3.57 9.35 5.67
CA PHE A 147 -2.65 8.49 4.94
C PHE A 147 -2.92 8.50 3.43
N LEU A 148 -4.19 8.38 3.04
CA LEU A 148 -4.60 8.43 1.63
C LEU A 148 -4.24 9.77 0.98
N GLN A 149 -4.45 10.88 1.70
CA GLN A 149 -4.09 12.22 1.22
C GLN A 149 -2.57 12.41 1.13
N GLN A 150 -1.79 11.88 2.07
CA GLN A 150 -0.33 11.92 1.99
C GLN A 150 0.18 11.17 0.76
N LEU A 151 -0.36 9.97 0.49
CA LEU A 151 0.01 9.21 -0.70
C LEU A 151 -0.34 9.94 -2.01
N ASP A 152 -1.50 10.62 -2.06
CA ASP A 152 -1.89 11.46 -3.21
C ASP A 152 -0.87 12.56 -3.48
N LEU A 153 -0.47 13.28 -2.43
CA LEU A 153 0.53 14.37 -2.51
C LEU A 153 1.90 13.84 -2.96
N ILE A 154 2.36 12.75 -2.37
CA ILE A 154 3.64 12.13 -2.72
C ILE A 154 3.61 11.66 -4.18
N ASN A 155 2.56 10.96 -4.60
CA ASN A 155 2.42 10.49 -5.96
C ASN A 155 2.39 11.64 -6.97
N ALA A 156 1.69 12.72 -6.64
CA ALA A 156 1.62 13.91 -7.50
C ALA A 156 2.97 14.63 -7.63
N SER A 157 3.79 14.67 -6.58
CA SER A 157 5.10 15.33 -6.58
C SER A 157 6.20 14.50 -7.23
N GLU A 158 6.14 13.17 -7.07
CA GLU A 158 7.21 12.25 -7.48
C GLU A 158 6.87 11.48 -8.78
N LYS A 159 5.65 11.62 -9.29
CA LYS A 159 5.14 10.91 -10.47
C LYS A 159 6.05 11.07 -11.70
N ASP A 160 6.63 12.25 -11.90
CA ASP A 160 7.54 12.52 -13.01
C ASP A 160 8.93 11.87 -12.79
N ALA A 161 9.37 11.74 -11.53
CA ALA A 161 10.62 11.07 -11.19
C ALA A 161 10.53 9.54 -11.36
N ILE A 162 9.35 8.94 -11.04
CA ILE A 162 9.06 7.54 -11.31
C ILE A 162 8.65 7.36 -12.77
N GLY A 163 8.06 8.40 -13.37
CA GLY A 163 7.32 8.42 -14.61
C GLY A 163 8.15 8.30 -15.86
N PHE A 164 8.51 7.07 -16.20
CA PHE A 164 9.03 6.69 -17.51
C PHE A 164 7.94 6.57 -18.59
N CYS A 165 6.67 6.82 -18.24
CA CYS A 165 5.52 6.51 -19.09
C CYS A 165 5.17 7.54 -20.15
N LYS A 166 5.90 8.64 -20.33
CA LYS A 166 5.68 9.54 -21.47
C LYS A 166 6.59 9.19 -22.63
N LYS A 167 6.16 8.18 -23.42
CA LYS A 167 6.50 7.96 -24.84
C LYS A 167 7.90 8.45 -25.32
N GLN A 168 8.96 8.16 -24.59
CA GLN A 168 10.28 8.32 -25.15
C GLN A 168 10.93 6.96 -25.35
N SER A 169 11.44 6.78 -26.57
CA SER A 169 12.03 5.56 -27.07
C SER A 169 13.00 4.94 -26.07
N TYR A 170 12.90 3.66 -25.91
CA TYR A 170 13.64 2.72 -25.10
C TYR A 170 15.19 2.74 -25.22
N ALA A 171 15.78 3.85 -25.59
CA ALA A 171 17.22 4.03 -25.70
C ALA A 171 17.97 4.12 -24.35
N ALA A 172 17.22 4.19 -23.25
CA ALA A 172 17.81 4.60 -21.98
C ALA A 172 17.66 3.58 -20.85
N LYS A 173 18.24 2.36 -21.00
CA LYS A 173 18.62 1.55 -19.82
C LYS A 173 19.52 2.37 -18.86
N GLU A 174 20.19 3.39 -19.35
CA GLU A 174 21.06 4.30 -18.58
C GLU A 174 20.30 5.39 -17.80
N GLU A 175 19.07 5.77 -18.21
CA GLU A 175 18.27 6.78 -17.49
C GLU A 175 17.49 6.24 -16.29
N ILE A 176 17.35 4.91 -16.15
CA ILE A 176 16.76 4.27 -14.96
C ILE A 176 17.60 4.51 -13.70
N GLN A 177 18.84 4.98 -13.85
CA GLN A 177 19.84 5.11 -12.80
C GLN A 177 19.99 6.52 -12.18
N LYS A 178 18.97 7.34 -12.18
CA LYS A 178 18.95 8.54 -11.31
C LYS A 178 18.60 8.12 -9.87
N GLU A 179 19.51 7.46 -9.21
CA GLU A 179 19.33 6.81 -7.90
C GLU A 179 18.73 7.73 -6.83
N GLY A 180 19.03 9.01 -6.81
CA GLY A 180 18.55 9.93 -5.79
C GLY A 180 17.05 10.24 -5.87
N GLU A 181 16.50 10.39 -7.09
CA GLU A 181 15.09 10.71 -7.31
C GLU A 181 14.19 9.49 -7.08
N ILE A 182 14.66 8.31 -7.48
CA ILE A 182 13.98 7.03 -7.28
C ILE A 182 13.82 6.73 -5.79
N LEU A 183 14.84 6.94 -5.00
CA LEU A 183 14.81 6.73 -3.56
C LEU A 183 13.91 7.74 -2.83
N SER A 184 13.70 8.94 -3.39
CA SER A 184 12.80 9.94 -2.80
C SER A 184 11.38 9.42 -2.71
N PHE A 185 10.80 8.93 -3.80
CA PHE A 185 9.47 8.34 -3.80
C PHE A 185 9.35 7.18 -2.82
N TRP A 186 10.26 6.21 -2.92
CA TRP A 186 10.25 5.03 -2.04
C TRP A 186 10.34 5.40 -0.56
N ASN A 187 11.19 6.35 -0.22
CA ASN A 187 11.31 6.86 1.15
C ASN A 187 10.01 7.47 1.64
N GLN A 188 9.43 8.38 0.86
CA GLN A 188 8.23 9.10 1.28
C GLN A 188 7.01 8.18 1.43
N ILE A 189 6.75 7.26 0.49
CA ILE A 189 5.62 6.32 0.62
C ILE A 189 5.79 5.35 1.80
N ASN A 190 7.03 4.92 2.06
CA ASN A 190 7.32 4.08 3.22
C ASN A 190 7.18 4.84 4.54
N ASP A 191 7.63 6.10 4.62
CA ASP A 191 7.44 6.95 5.81
C ASP A 191 5.95 7.14 6.10
N ALA A 192 5.14 7.43 5.09
CA ALA A 192 3.69 7.55 5.23
C ALA A 192 3.06 6.23 5.70
N LYS A 193 3.45 5.09 5.12
CA LYS A 193 3.00 3.76 5.51
C LYS A 193 3.39 3.40 6.94
N GLU A 194 4.62 3.68 7.33
CA GLU A 194 5.12 3.41 8.69
C GLU A 194 4.40 4.28 9.73
N ALA A 195 4.18 5.56 9.44
CA ALA A 195 3.42 6.46 10.30
C ALA A 195 1.95 6.00 10.46
N TYR A 196 1.29 5.61 9.38
CA TYR A 196 -0.06 5.04 9.44
C TYR A 196 -0.11 3.76 10.28
N ARG A 197 0.80 2.82 10.06
CA ARG A 197 0.90 1.57 10.84
C ARG A 197 1.11 1.83 12.32
N GLU A 198 1.97 2.78 12.67
CA GLU A 198 2.22 3.15 14.07
C GLU A 198 0.97 3.72 14.73
N LYS A 199 0.24 4.61 14.05
CA LYS A 199 -1.04 5.12 14.54
C LYS A 199 -2.04 4.00 14.80
N VAL A 200 -2.26 3.12 13.83
CA VAL A 200 -3.19 1.97 13.98
C VAL A 200 -2.72 1.01 15.08
N PHE A 201 -1.41 0.76 15.17
CA PHE A 201 -0.85 -0.09 16.23
C PHE A 201 -1.02 0.54 17.62
N SER A 202 -0.79 1.82 17.78
CA SER A 202 -0.91 2.53 19.06
C SER A 202 -2.36 2.76 19.48
N GLY A 203 -3.28 2.80 18.53
CA GLY A 203 -4.71 3.03 18.70
C GLY A 203 -5.20 4.17 17.80
N ILE A 204 -6.39 4.01 17.26
CA ILE A 204 -7.03 5.00 16.40
C ILE A 204 -7.89 5.97 17.20
N SER A 205 -8.06 7.20 16.68
CA SER A 205 -8.86 8.25 17.32
C SER A 205 -10.35 7.93 17.38
N GLY A 206 -10.85 7.18 16.42
CA GLY A 206 -12.30 6.95 16.22
C GLY A 206 -13.00 8.10 15.49
N VAL A 207 -12.27 9.17 15.14
CA VAL A 207 -12.79 10.26 14.32
C VAL A 207 -12.94 9.79 12.88
N LYS A 208 -14.05 10.12 12.24
CA LYS A 208 -14.35 9.77 10.85
C LYS A 208 -14.52 11.03 10.01
N ASN A 209 -13.92 11.00 8.83
CA ASN A 209 -13.98 12.05 7.83
C ASN A 209 -14.85 11.59 6.64
N LEU A 210 -15.78 12.43 6.20
CA LEU A 210 -16.52 12.21 4.97
C LEU A 210 -15.66 12.60 3.78
N VAL A 211 -15.45 11.65 2.88
CA VAL A 211 -14.64 11.83 1.66
C VAL A 211 -15.47 11.44 0.45
N SER A 212 -15.63 12.37 -0.50
CA SER A 212 -16.41 12.07 -1.70
C SER A 212 -15.77 10.97 -2.53
N THR A 213 -16.58 10.09 -3.10
CA THR A 213 -16.12 9.04 -4.01
C THR A 213 -15.40 9.60 -5.22
N GLU A 214 -15.76 10.78 -5.70
CA GLU A 214 -15.08 11.48 -6.81
C GLU A 214 -13.62 11.80 -6.47
N LYS A 215 -13.35 12.31 -5.26
CA LYS A 215 -11.98 12.56 -4.78
C LYS A 215 -11.18 11.26 -4.70
N VAL A 216 -11.79 10.21 -4.16
CA VAL A 216 -11.13 8.89 -4.06
C VAL A 216 -10.85 8.30 -5.45
N VAL A 217 -11.81 8.40 -6.37
CA VAL A 217 -11.63 7.96 -7.78
C VAL A 217 -10.44 8.67 -8.44
N LYS A 218 -10.31 10.00 -8.22
CA LYS A 218 -9.15 10.73 -8.75
C LYS A 218 -7.84 10.16 -8.21
N ILE A 219 -7.72 10.01 -6.90
CA ILE A 219 -6.52 9.47 -6.23
C ILE A 219 -6.19 8.06 -6.75
N LEU A 220 -7.19 7.17 -6.80
CA LEU A 220 -6.96 5.80 -7.26
C LEU A 220 -6.63 5.70 -8.76
N ASN A 221 -7.13 6.61 -9.62
CA ASN A 221 -6.70 6.68 -11.01
C ASN A 221 -5.23 7.09 -11.12
N ASP A 222 -4.79 8.07 -10.32
CA ASP A 222 -3.39 8.50 -10.28
C ASP A 222 -2.47 7.36 -9.78
N PHE A 223 -2.92 6.57 -8.81
CA PHE A 223 -2.22 5.34 -8.39
C PHE A 223 -2.16 4.28 -9.49
N LEU A 224 -3.29 4.06 -10.19
CA LEU A 224 -3.35 3.09 -11.28
C LEU A 224 -2.40 3.48 -12.42
N GLU A 225 -2.31 4.75 -12.75
CA GLU A 225 -1.34 5.25 -13.74
C GLU A 225 0.09 4.91 -13.32
N THR A 226 0.48 5.20 -12.08
CA THR A 226 1.81 4.87 -11.55
C THR A 226 2.10 3.36 -11.58
N VAL A 227 1.14 2.54 -11.14
CA VAL A 227 1.26 1.07 -11.15
C VAL A 227 1.40 0.53 -12.58
N THR A 228 0.59 1.02 -13.51
CA THR A 228 0.64 0.62 -14.93
C THR A 228 1.99 0.97 -15.54
N CYS A 229 2.50 2.17 -15.25
CA CYS A 229 3.84 2.58 -15.66
C CYS A 229 4.92 1.65 -15.12
N GLY A 230 4.81 1.23 -13.86
CA GLY A 230 5.74 0.27 -13.26
C GLY A 230 5.73 -1.10 -13.94
N ILE A 231 4.54 -1.59 -14.28
CA ILE A 231 4.37 -2.85 -15.03
C ILE A 231 5.02 -2.74 -16.41
N GLU A 232 4.79 -1.64 -17.15
CA GLU A 232 5.40 -1.42 -18.45
C GLU A 232 6.93 -1.38 -18.38
N LYS A 233 7.51 -0.71 -17.36
CA LYS A 233 8.95 -0.72 -17.10
C LYS A 233 9.48 -2.13 -16.90
N ALA A 234 8.82 -2.92 -16.05
CA ALA A 234 9.25 -4.28 -15.76
C ALA A 234 9.22 -5.15 -17.03
N CYS A 235 8.19 -5.02 -17.87
CA CYS A 235 8.11 -5.72 -19.17
C CYS A 235 9.28 -5.33 -20.09
N ILE A 236 9.65 -4.06 -20.13
CA ILE A 236 10.77 -3.59 -20.97
C ILE A 236 12.10 -4.15 -20.47
N LEU A 237 12.35 -4.08 -19.16
CA LEU A 237 13.58 -4.59 -18.57
C LEU A 237 13.70 -6.10 -18.71
N GLY A 238 12.58 -6.82 -18.66
CA GLY A 238 12.48 -8.26 -18.89
C GLY A 238 12.50 -8.67 -20.37
N ASN A 239 12.72 -7.75 -21.33
CA ASN A 239 12.63 -7.99 -22.77
C ASN A 239 11.26 -8.50 -23.23
N GLY A 240 10.19 -8.07 -22.57
CA GLY A 240 8.81 -8.43 -22.91
C GLY A 240 8.38 -9.81 -22.41
N ILE A 241 9.11 -10.40 -21.48
CA ILE A 241 8.80 -11.68 -20.84
C ILE A 241 8.12 -11.43 -19.47
#